data_430ba9ae05eff931e2acd9a88540ed25
#
_entry.id   430ba9ae05eff931e2acd9a88540ed25
#
_cell.length_a   1.000
_cell.length_b   1.000
_cell.length_c   1.000
_cell.angle_alpha   90.00
_cell.angle_beta   90.00
_cell.angle_gamma   90.00
#
_symmetry.space_group_name_H-M   'P 1'
#
loop_
_entity.id
_entity.type
_entity.pdbx_description
1 polymer ?
#
loop_
_entity_poly.entity_id
_entity_poly.type
_entity_poly.pdbx_seq_one_letter_code
_entity_poly.pdbx_strand_id
1 'polypeptide(L)'
;MTTPLVKFTSNGNSITYELPDHTVAEPRLVIQKRTVATSVDGKAVDSFKTVYGTTDADGELLSSKISIETIVSRPVRALTADVEAALAVHRDITASDEVDAMVESQRALA
;
A
#
# COMPACT_ATOMS: atom_id res chain seq x y z
N MET A 1 -11.96 6.52 -4.86
CA MET A 1 -10.51 6.83 -4.96
C MET A 1 -10.32 8.00 -5.92
N THR A 2 -9.64 9.04 -5.46
CA THR A 2 -9.43 10.26 -6.26
C THR A 2 -8.04 10.32 -6.90
N THR A 3 -7.07 9.52 -6.41
CA THR A 3 -5.72 9.48 -6.98
C THR A 3 -5.76 8.77 -8.33
N PRO A 4 -5.35 9.43 -9.44
CA PRO A 4 -5.31 8.77 -10.74
C PRO A 4 -4.18 7.75 -10.81
N LEU A 5 -4.49 6.58 -11.32
CA LEU A 5 -3.53 5.49 -11.50
C LEU A 5 -3.49 5.11 -12.99
N VAL A 6 -2.29 5.10 -13.56
CA VAL A 6 -2.08 4.66 -14.94
C VAL A 6 -1.28 3.37 -14.91
N LYS A 7 -1.78 2.33 -15.57
CA LYS A 7 -1.13 1.03 -15.61
C LYS A 7 0.23 1.15 -16.31
N PHE A 8 1.29 0.82 -15.58
CA PHE A 8 2.66 0.89 -16.08
C PHE A 8 3.12 -0.47 -16.61
N THR A 9 2.95 -1.52 -15.81
CA THR A 9 3.30 -2.88 -16.22
C THR A 9 2.46 -3.89 -15.46
N SER A 10 2.38 -5.10 -15.98
CA SER A 10 1.61 -6.18 -15.39
C SER A 10 2.40 -7.48 -15.55
N ASN A 11 2.49 -8.26 -14.48
CA ASN A 11 3.20 -9.53 -14.47
C ASN A 11 2.43 -10.53 -13.59
N GLY A 12 1.58 -11.35 -14.22
CA GLY A 12 0.77 -12.32 -13.52
C GLY A 12 -0.18 -11.66 -12.52
N ASN A 13 0.00 -11.95 -11.23
CA ASN A 13 -0.83 -11.42 -10.15
C ASN A 13 -0.32 -10.07 -9.60
N SER A 14 0.65 -9.45 -10.27
CA SER A 14 1.21 -8.17 -9.88
C SER A 14 0.96 -7.13 -10.96
N ILE A 15 0.43 -5.98 -10.58
CA ILE A 15 0.22 -4.84 -11.48
C ILE A 15 0.90 -3.64 -10.86
N THR A 16 1.74 -2.95 -11.64
CA THR A 16 2.36 -1.70 -11.24
C THR A 16 1.67 -0.55 -11.94
N TYR A 17 1.24 0.44 -11.16
CA TYR A 17 0.65 1.68 -11.65
C TYR A 17 1.61 2.82 -11.41
N GLU A 18 1.66 3.77 -12.35
CA GLU A 18 2.41 5.01 -12.13
C GLU A 18 1.47 6.12 -11.67
N LEU A 19 1.99 6.98 -10.80
CA LEU A 19 1.31 8.20 -10.39
C LEU A 19 1.67 9.34 -11.34
N PRO A 20 0.88 10.44 -11.38
CA PRO A 20 1.07 11.51 -12.38
C PRO A 20 2.46 12.15 -12.41
N ASP A 21 3.15 12.19 -11.26
CA ASP A 21 4.47 12.81 -11.13
C ASP A 21 5.63 11.80 -11.17
N HIS A 22 5.35 10.57 -11.62
CA HIS A 22 6.37 9.52 -11.74
C HIS A 22 7.42 9.90 -12.78
N THR A 23 8.70 9.72 -12.42
CA THR A 23 9.84 9.78 -13.33
C THR A 23 10.77 8.61 -13.03
N VAL A 24 11.68 8.30 -13.95
CA VAL A 24 12.66 7.22 -13.74
C VAL A 24 13.59 7.56 -12.57
N ALA A 25 13.98 8.83 -12.43
CA ALA A 25 14.87 9.28 -11.35
C ALA A 25 14.16 9.31 -9.99
N GLU A 26 12.89 9.74 -9.96
CA GLU A 26 12.07 9.81 -8.75
C GLU A 26 10.80 9.00 -8.97
N PRO A 27 10.84 7.68 -8.75
CA PRO A 27 9.67 6.84 -8.99
C PRO A 27 8.52 7.17 -8.05
N ARG A 28 7.32 7.17 -8.60
CA ARG A 28 6.05 7.35 -7.91
C ARG A 28 5.11 6.25 -8.38
N LEU A 29 5.09 5.15 -7.64
CA LEU A 29 4.43 3.91 -8.09
C LEU A 29 3.47 3.38 -7.03
N VAL A 30 2.45 2.69 -7.50
CA VAL A 30 1.60 1.86 -6.65
C VAL A 30 1.64 0.45 -7.22
N ILE A 31 2.03 -0.52 -6.40
CA ILE A 31 2.15 -1.92 -6.81
C ILE A 31 1.06 -2.72 -6.12
N GLN A 32 0.18 -3.32 -6.93
CA GLN A 32 -0.87 -4.22 -6.46
C GLN A 32 -0.42 -5.66 -6.66
N LYS A 33 -0.58 -6.49 -5.63
CA LYS A 33 -0.33 -7.93 -5.71
C LYS A 33 -1.53 -8.68 -5.16
N ARG A 34 -1.75 -9.86 -5.73
CA ARG A 34 -2.86 -10.71 -5.34
C ARG A 34 -2.41 -12.17 -5.34
N THR A 35 -2.68 -12.86 -4.23
CA THR A 35 -2.53 -14.32 -4.15
C THR A 35 -3.91 -14.93 -4.01
N VAL A 36 -4.33 -15.66 -5.02
CA VAL A 36 -5.65 -16.30 -5.06
C VAL A 36 -5.60 -17.58 -4.24
N ALA A 37 -6.61 -17.80 -3.40
CA ALA A 37 -6.74 -19.05 -2.66
C ALA A 37 -6.99 -20.22 -3.59
N THR A 38 -6.35 -21.35 -3.32
CA THR A 38 -6.49 -22.57 -4.11
C THR A 38 -7.47 -23.58 -3.52
N SER A 39 -7.99 -23.30 -2.33
CA SER A 39 -8.97 -24.17 -1.66
C SER A 39 -9.91 -23.33 -0.80
N VAL A 40 -11.05 -23.92 -0.41
CA VAL A 40 -12.05 -23.27 0.46
C VAL A 40 -11.54 -23.04 1.88
N ASP A 41 -10.52 -23.78 2.31
CA ASP A 41 -9.90 -23.63 3.61
C ASP A 41 -8.64 -22.76 3.56
N GLY A 42 -8.32 -22.22 2.40
CA GLY A 42 -7.14 -21.38 2.19
C GLY A 42 -7.35 -19.93 2.57
N LYS A 43 -6.34 -19.15 2.30
CA LYS A 43 -6.32 -17.70 2.51
C LYS A 43 -6.16 -16.98 1.18
N ALA A 44 -6.88 -15.88 1.02
CA ALA A 44 -6.63 -14.93 -0.03
C ALA A 44 -5.78 -13.79 0.54
N VAL A 45 -4.76 -13.38 -0.20
CA VAL A 45 -3.88 -12.29 0.21
C VAL A 45 -3.84 -11.25 -0.88
N ASP A 46 -4.23 -10.02 -0.54
CA ASP A 46 -4.16 -8.88 -1.42
C ASP A 46 -3.29 -7.81 -0.78
N SER A 47 -2.47 -7.15 -1.58
CA SER A 47 -1.67 -6.04 -1.07
C SER A 47 -1.55 -4.93 -2.09
N PHE A 48 -1.32 -3.72 -1.60
CA PHE A 48 -0.87 -2.63 -2.44
C PHE A 48 0.20 -1.85 -1.69
N LYS A 49 1.21 -1.43 -2.43
CA LYS A 49 2.36 -0.74 -1.88
C LYS A 49 2.58 0.56 -2.63
N THR A 50 2.67 1.66 -1.90
CA THR A 50 3.06 2.96 -2.44
C THR A 50 4.56 3.11 -2.32
N VAL A 51 5.23 3.46 -3.42
CA VAL A 51 6.68 3.65 -3.48
C VAL A 51 6.99 5.06 -3.95
N TYR A 52 7.72 5.81 -3.13
CA TYR A 52 8.16 7.16 -3.45
C TYR A 52 9.67 7.26 -3.37
N GLY A 53 10.31 7.50 -4.51
CA GLY A 53 11.69 7.97 -4.55
C GLY A 53 11.73 9.44 -4.15
N THR A 54 12.72 9.85 -3.40
CA THR A 54 12.80 11.21 -2.87
C THR A 54 14.24 11.70 -2.79
N THR A 55 14.40 13.02 -2.65
CA THR A 55 15.68 13.66 -2.45
C THR A 55 15.77 14.20 -1.02
N ASP A 56 17.00 14.45 -0.56
CA ASP A 56 17.22 15.13 0.72
C ASP A 56 17.07 16.66 0.58
N ALA A 57 17.37 17.40 1.65
CA ALA A 57 17.25 18.85 1.66
C ALA A 57 18.24 19.54 0.70
N ASP A 58 19.32 18.87 0.31
CA ASP A 58 20.32 19.38 -0.63
C ASP A 58 20.03 19.01 -2.09
N GLY A 59 18.91 18.34 -2.34
CA GLY A 59 18.52 17.89 -3.68
C GLY A 59 19.19 16.60 -4.15
N GLU A 60 19.94 15.91 -3.28
CA GLU A 60 20.57 14.63 -3.60
C GLU A 60 19.53 13.49 -3.55
N LEU A 61 19.50 12.65 -4.57
CA LEU A 61 18.59 11.51 -4.62
C LEU A 61 18.99 10.46 -3.57
N LEU A 62 18.04 10.11 -2.71
CA LEU A 62 18.28 9.09 -1.69
C LEU A 62 18.22 7.69 -2.30
N SER A 63 19.13 6.81 -1.84
CA SER A 63 19.20 5.43 -2.32
C SER A 63 18.01 4.58 -1.85
N SER A 64 17.45 4.90 -0.68
CA SER A 64 16.27 4.23 -0.14
C SER A 64 15.02 5.01 -0.52
N LYS A 65 13.95 4.29 -0.85
CA LYS A 65 12.66 4.87 -1.19
C LYS A 65 11.72 4.81 0.00
N ILE A 66 10.76 5.73 0.05
CA ILE A 66 9.65 5.65 0.99
C ILE A 66 8.74 4.54 0.49
N SER A 67 8.37 3.62 1.37
CA SER A 67 7.54 2.48 1.01
C SER A 67 6.48 2.26 2.08
N ILE A 68 5.22 2.24 1.67
CA ILE A 68 4.07 2.03 2.55
C ILE A 68 3.23 0.93 1.94
N GLU A 69 3.01 -0.15 2.70
CA GLU A 69 2.28 -1.31 2.19
C GLU A 69 1.11 -1.66 3.09
N THR A 70 -0.03 -1.94 2.48
CA THR A 70 -1.19 -2.53 3.15
C THR A 70 -1.37 -3.95 2.63
N ILE A 71 -1.43 -4.91 3.55
CA ILE A 71 -1.64 -6.33 3.25
C ILE A 71 -2.93 -6.77 3.90
N VAL A 72 -3.84 -7.33 3.10
CA VAL A 72 -5.06 -7.94 3.60
C VAL A 72 -4.98 -9.44 3.39
N SER A 73 -4.88 -10.18 4.48
CA SER A 73 -4.91 -11.64 4.47
C SER A 73 -6.21 -12.09 5.12
N ARG A 74 -7.00 -12.86 4.40
CA ARG A 74 -8.29 -13.31 4.91
C ARG A 74 -8.54 -14.77 4.60
N PRO A 75 -9.19 -15.53 5.51
CA PRO A 75 -9.72 -16.83 5.16
C PRO A 75 -10.77 -16.67 4.07
N VAL A 76 -10.81 -17.59 3.13
CA VAL A 76 -11.82 -17.57 2.04
C VAL A 76 -13.24 -17.59 2.59
N ARG A 77 -13.44 -18.29 3.72
CA ARG A 77 -14.75 -18.42 4.36
C ARG A 77 -15.13 -17.26 5.27
N ALA A 78 -14.29 -16.25 5.42
CA ALA A 78 -14.62 -15.09 6.26
C ALA A 78 -15.87 -14.40 5.73
N LEU A 79 -16.74 -13.96 6.64
CA LEU A 79 -17.93 -13.21 6.27
C LEU A 79 -17.53 -11.85 5.71
N THR A 80 -18.18 -11.44 4.64
CA THR A 80 -17.94 -10.13 4.02
C THR A 80 -18.10 -8.99 5.01
N ALA A 81 -19.10 -9.07 5.90
CA ALA A 81 -19.32 -8.06 6.92
C ALA A 81 -18.14 -7.93 7.88
N ASP A 82 -17.49 -9.03 8.25
CA ASP A 82 -16.32 -9.00 9.12
C ASP A 82 -15.11 -8.40 8.41
N VAL A 83 -14.92 -8.74 7.14
CA VAL A 83 -13.85 -8.16 6.33
C VAL A 83 -14.03 -6.64 6.19
N GLU A 84 -15.26 -6.20 5.90
CA GLU A 84 -15.57 -4.78 5.80
C GLU A 84 -15.36 -4.04 7.11
N ALA A 85 -15.74 -4.66 8.24
CA ALA A 85 -15.53 -4.06 9.57
C ALA A 85 -14.02 -3.91 9.87
N ALA A 86 -13.23 -4.93 9.58
CA ALA A 86 -11.77 -4.88 9.78
C ALA A 86 -11.13 -3.81 8.89
N LEU A 87 -11.56 -3.72 7.64
CA LEU A 87 -11.06 -2.67 6.72
C LEU A 87 -11.42 -1.27 7.22
N ALA A 88 -12.63 -1.08 7.74
CA ALA A 88 -13.06 0.21 8.28
C ALA A 88 -12.19 0.64 9.47
N VAL A 89 -11.90 -0.27 10.39
CA VAL A 89 -11.01 0.01 11.53
C VAL A 89 -9.60 0.37 11.04
N HIS A 90 -9.07 -0.39 10.11
CA HIS A 90 -7.72 -0.15 9.57
C HIS A 90 -7.63 1.22 8.88
N ARG A 91 -8.63 1.58 8.09
CA ARG A 91 -8.68 2.87 7.41
C ARG A 91 -8.77 4.03 8.39
N ASP A 92 -9.55 3.87 9.46
CA ASP A 92 -9.66 4.88 10.50
C ASP A 92 -8.31 5.14 11.16
N ILE A 93 -7.59 4.07 11.49
CA ILE A 93 -6.26 4.17 12.09
C ILE A 93 -5.27 4.82 11.12
N THR A 94 -5.20 4.36 9.87
CA THR A 94 -4.23 4.87 8.90
C THR A 94 -4.46 6.33 8.51
N ALA A 95 -5.71 6.81 8.61
CA ALA A 95 -6.05 8.20 8.33
C ALA A 95 -5.92 9.12 9.55
N SER A 96 -5.47 8.60 10.69
CA SER A 96 -5.44 9.36 11.94
C SER A 96 -4.17 10.19 12.10
N ASP A 97 -4.27 11.26 12.90
CA ASP A 97 -3.12 12.08 13.28
C ASP A 97 -2.10 11.30 14.12
N GLU A 98 -2.56 10.30 14.85
CA GLU A 98 -1.69 9.42 15.65
C GLU A 98 -0.73 8.63 14.76
N VAL A 99 -1.19 8.15 13.61
CA VAL A 99 -0.30 7.47 12.66
C VAL A 99 0.70 8.46 12.05
N ASP A 100 0.28 9.66 11.73
CA ASP A 100 1.18 10.70 11.23
C ASP A 100 2.29 10.99 12.25
N ALA A 101 1.92 11.14 13.52
CA ALA A 101 2.89 11.39 14.60
C ALA A 101 3.82 10.18 14.83
N MET A 102 3.30 8.97 14.70
CA MET A 102 4.12 7.76 14.79
C MET A 102 5.21 7.74 13.73
N VAL A 103 4.86 8.04 12.48
CA VAL A 103 5.79 8.04 11.35
C VAL A 103 6.78 9.19 11.43
N GLU A 104 6.28 10.40 11.67
CA GLU A 104 7.11 11.62 11.62
C GLU A 104 8.01 11.78 12.85
N SER A 105 7.54 11.33 14.02
CA SER A 105 8.23 11.51 15.29
C SER A 105 8.61 10.19 15.97
N GLN A 106 8.39 9.06 15.32
CA GLN A 106 8.66 7.72 15.85
C GLN A 106 8.01 7.47 17.22
N ARG A 107 6.76 7.89 17.38
CA ARG A 107 6.00 7.74 18.62
C ARG A 107 5.11 6.50 18.55
N ALA A 108 4.68 6.06 19.74
CA ALA A 108 3.65 5.02 19.83
C ALA A 108 2.29 5.60 19.37
N LEU A 109 1.39 4.72 18.89
CA LEU A 109 0.05 5.12 18.46
C LEU A 109 -0.80 5.70 19.58
N ALA A 110 -0.60 5.22 20.79
CA ALA A 110 -1.37 5.66 21.94
C ALA A 110 -0.52 5.71 23.19
#